data_634acba19e72dfda96617804d8675418
#
_entry.id   634acba19e72dfda96617804d8675418
#
_cell.length_a   1.000
_cell.length_b   1.000
_cell.length_c   1.000
_cell.angle_alpha   90.00
_cell.angle_beta   90.00
_cell.angle_gamma   90.00
#
_symmetry.space_group_name_H-M   'P 1'
#
loop_
_entity.id
_entity.type
_entity.pdbx_description
1 polymer ?
#
loop_
_entity_poly.entity_id
_entity_poly.type
_entity_poly.pdbx_seq_one_letter_code
_entity_poly.pdbx_strand_id
1 'polypeptide(L)'
;MHEPISTSHAEKAAEPTAQPPCVLRQQARWLPADMDTPISLFLGMAGHGDGILLESAEVDGRWGRYSVLACDMALVLTCREGRLAVDIRDERLAPLAVHDGQPYVEGLRALMRHVRITAPEGMDVPPITRALYGWLGFGMARLFHPTLAGVMPEAEAEAMLVLPGTVLLFDHLYNRLCQISLGEHREVHSGRQTADEASSDAGEVTASPDEAGYKAVVERIRAMLHAGEAIQVVPSVRFSTPFSGDAFTLYRRMRRYNASPYMFYMKIGDMTLFGSSPEVMVRCTRGKLQLSPIAGTRRRGHDDAEDARLAQELRDDPKERAEHVMLVDLGRNDLGRVARPGSVTLERRMEVERFSHVMHLTSRVTAHLDEGKDALDVLAATFPAGTVSGAPKVRAMQIIREMEGRGRGPYAGCIGWLGLDKDAVHLDTGITIRSMWLRDGELCWQAGGGIVHDSDPELEWKEVCNKSAIMRLALRNEEKCHVSAHR
;
A
#
# COMPACT_ATOMS: atom_id res chain seq x y z
N MET A 1 53.31 -30.14 43.10
CA MET A 1 53.48 -28.84 42.42
C MET A 1 52.31 -28.74 41.40
N HIS A 2 51.24 -28.03 41.76
CA HIS A 2 50.14 -27.75 40.89
C HIS A 2 50.13 -26.24 40.62
N GLU A 3 50.31 -25.85 39.36
CA GLU A 3 50.14 -24.47 38.93
C GLU A 3 48.63 -24.16 38.80
N PRO A 4 48.17 -22.94 39.15
CA PRO A 4 46.79 -22.53 38.99
C PRO A 4 46.55 -22.00 37.57
N ILE A 5 45.46 -22.47 36.96
CA ILE A 5 44.94 -22.03 35.67
C ILE A 5 44.42 -20.59 35.80
N SER A 6 45.02 -19.70 35.02
CA SER A 6 44.59 -18.30 34.85
C SER A 6 43.19 -18.23 34.17
N THR A 7 42.21 -17.74 34.88
CA THR A 7 40.88 -17.37 34.31
C THR A 7 41.00 -16.04 33.58
N SER A 8 40.95 -16.09 32.25
CA SER A 8 40.84 -14.89 31.43
C SER A 8 39.44 -14.25 31.64
N HIS A 9 39.45 -13.01 32.13
CA HIS A 9 38.28 -12.16 32.14
C HIS A 9 37.88 -11.84 30.69
N ALA A 10 36.75 -12.40 30.22
CA ALA A 10 36.09 -11.93 29.02
C ALA A 10 35.61 -10.50 29.28
N GLU A 11 36.17 -9.52 28.57
CA GLU A 11 35.64 -8.17 28.52
C GLU A 11 34.21 -8.23 28.01
N LYS A 12 33.26 -7.85 28.87
CA LYS A 12 31.91 -7.57 28.47
C LYS A 12 31.97 -6.43 27.45
N ALA A 13 31.62 -6.73 26.18
CA ALA A 13 31.38 -5.71 25.19
C ALA A 13 30.37 -4.70 25.76
N ALA A 14 30.77 -3.44 25.82
CA ALA A 14 29.93 -2.35 26.29
C ALA A 14 28.64 -2.33 25.41
N GLU A 15 27.48 -2.40 26.06
CA GLU A 15 26.23 -2.14 25.39
C GLU A 15 26.31 -0.75 24.74
N PRO A 16 25.90 -0.60 23.47
CA PRO A 16 25.90 0.71 22.82
C PRO A 16 25.05 1.66 23.66
N THR A 17 25.65 2.76 24.15
CA THR A 17 24.97 3.80 24.91
C THR A 17 23.75 4.26 24.13
N ALA A 18 22.55 4.00 24.66
CA ALA A 18 21.29 4.37 24.03
C ALA A 18 21.31 5.91 23.79
N GLN A 19 21.25 6.30 22.53
CA GLN A 19 21.16 7.71 22.18
C GLN A 19 19.89 8.33 22.77
N PRO A 20 19.94 9.59 23.24
CA PRO A 20 18.76 10.24 23.79
C PRO A 20 17.67 10.36 22.70
N PRO A 21 16.41 10.09 23.02
CA PRO A 21 15.34 10.11 22.04
C PRO A 21 15.17 11.52 21.42
N CYS A 22 15.00 11.55 20.09
CA CYS A 22 14.60 12.76 19.37
C CYS A 22 13.10 13.01 19.65
N VAL A 23 12.78 13.98 20.53
CA VAL A 23 11.42 14.22 20.98
C VAL A 23 10.83 15.44 20.30
N LEU A 24 9.70 15.25 19.60
CA LEU A 24 8.89 16.30 19.00
C LEU A 24 7.51 16.37 19.68
N ARG A 25 6.94 17.56 19.76
CA ARG A 25 5.57 17.79 20.24
C ARG A 25 4.68 18.23 19.09
N GLN A 26 3.51 17.61 18.99
CA GLN A 26 2.46 18.08 18.11
C GLN A 26 1.64 19.18 18.77
N GLN A 27 1.29 20.18 17.98
CA GLN A 27 0.21 21.12 18.26
C GLN A 27 -0.99 20.76 17.40
N ALA A 28 -2.20 21.02 17.89
CA ALA A 28 -3.41 20.78 17.11
C ALA A 28 -4.46 21.87 17.35
N ARG A 29 -5.24 22.14 16.32
CA ARG A 29 -6.41 23.02 16.39
C ARG A 29 -7.53 22.55 15.48
N TRP A 30 -8.77 22.75 15.88
CA TRP A 30 -9.94 22.53 15.05
C TRP A 30 -10.27 23.78 14.25
N LEU A 31 -10.61 23.58 12.98
CA LEU A 31 -11.06 24.61 12.05
C LEU A 31 -12.38 24.17 11.43
N PRO A 32 -13.33 25.09 11.12
CA PRO A 32 -14.49 24.77 10.31
C PRO A 32 -14.03 24.41 8.89
N ALA A 33 -14.69 23.46 8.25
CA ALA A 33 -14.37 23.03 6.89
C ALA A 33 -15.64 22.60 6.12
N ASP A 34 -16.77 23.20 6.47
CA ASP A 34 -18.07 22.96 5.87
C ASP A 34 -18.20 23.46 4.42
N MET A 35 -17.30 24.37 4.00
CA MET A 35 -17.19 24.87 2.62
C MET A 35 -16.04 24.25 1.84
N ASP A 36 -15.26 23.37 2.47
CA ASP A 36 -14.05 22.77 1.89
C ASP A 36 -14.22 21.31 1.56
N THR A 37 -13.34 20.79 0.72
CA THR A 37 -13.18 19.38 0.43
C THR A 37 -11.74 18.95 0.61
N PRO A 38 -11.42 17.67 0.86
CA PRO A 38 -10.04 17.20 0.88
C PRO A 38 -9.27 17.59 -0.38
N ILE A 39 -9.92 17.59 -1.55
CA ILE A 39 -9.32 18.00 -2.83
C ILE A 39 -8.96 19.49 -2.84
N SER A 40 -9.88 20.37 -2.43
CA SER A 40 -9.61 21.83 -2.42
C SER A 40 -8.54 22.18 -1.39
N LEU A 41 -8.56 21.54 -0.22
CA LEU A 41 -7.51 21.71 0.79
C LEU A 41 -6.15 21.22 0.30
N PHE A 42 -6.10 20.08 -0.36
CA PHE A 42 -4.85 19.57 -0.93
C PHE A 42 -4.28 20.53 -1.97
N LEU A 43 -5.09 21.04 -2.88
CA LEU A 43 -4.68 22.02 -3.89
C LEU A 43 -4.16 23.32 -3.25
N GLY A 44 -4.80 23.79 -2.18
CA GLY A 44 -4.36 24.98 -1.46
C GLY A 44 -3.06 24.76 -0.68
N MET A 45 -2.92 23.63 -0.01
CA MET A 45 -1.82 23.40 0.92
C MET A 45 -0.55 22.85 0.26
N ALA A 46 -0.69 21.90 -0.65
CA ALA A 46 0.42 21.26 -1.35
C ALA A 46 0.59 21.79 -2.79
N GLY A 47 -0.52 22.12 -3.47
CA GLY A 47 -0.50 22.54 -4.87
C GLY A 47 0.20 21.52 -5.76
N HIS A 48 1.24 21.96 -6.45
CA HIS A 48 2.11 21.08 -7.25
C HIS A 48 3.38 20.64 -6.51
N GLY A 49 3.53 20.98 -5.23
CA GLY A 49 4.65 20.59 -4.37
C GLY A 49 4.51 19.18 -3.77
N ASP A 50 5.41 18.88 -2.84
CA ASP A 50 5.36 17.63 -2.07
C ASP A 50 4.09 17.58 -1.21
N GLY A 51 3.35 16.49 -1.31
CA GLY A 51 2.11 16.30 -0.56
C GLY A 51 1.55 14.89 -0.67
N ILE A 52 0.78 14.53 0.33
CA ILE A 52 0.07 13.24 0.39
C ILE A 52 -1.41 13.51 0.68
N LEU A 53 -2.28 12.82 -0.04
CA LEU A 53 -3.70 12.74 0.23
C LEU A 53 -4.07 11.26 0.35
N LEU A 54 -4.62 10.88 1.50
CA LEU A 54 -5.17 9.55 1.75
C LEU A 54 -6.67 9.69 2.02
N GLU A 55 -7.47 8.98 1.25
CA GLU A 55 -8.92 8.94 1.37
C GLU A 55 -9.41 7.50 1.45
N SER A 56 -10.57 7.29 2.00
CA SER A 56 -11.21 5.96 2.10
C SER A 56 -12.67 6.05 1.74
N ALA A 57 -13.16 5.10 0.97
CA ALA A 57 -14.58 4.83 0.81
C ALA A 57 -14.92 3.47 1.43
N GLU A 58 -16.01 3.41 2.17
CA GLU A 58 -16.51 2.15 2.72
C GLU A 58 -17.23 1.32 1.66
N VAL A 59 -17.48 0.05 1.98
CA VAL A 59 -18.08 -0.94 1.07
C VAL A 59 -19.43 -0.50 0.52
N ASP A 60 -20.22 0.26 1.29
CA ASP A 60 -21.53 0.77 0.90
C ASP A 60 -21.48 2.09 0.09
N GLY A 61 -20.27 2.51 -0.34
CA GLY A 61 -20.06 3.73 -1.12
C GLY A 61 -20.03 5.01 -0.27
N ARG A 62 -20.16 4.92 1.05
CA ARG A 62 -19.94 6.05 1.94
C ARG A 62 -18.45 6.35 2.08
N TRP A 63 -18.14 7.62 2.30
CA TRP A 63 -16.80 8.01 2.68
C TRP A 63 -16.44 7.44 4.05
N GLY A 64 -15.23 6.93 4.18
CA GLY A 64 -14.65 6.68 5.49
C GLY A 64 -14.64 7.98 6.31
N ARG A 65 -14.59 7.85 7.63
CA ARG A 65 -14.75 9.00 8.52
C ARG A 65 -13.73 10.11 8.26
N TYR A 66 -12.50 9.74 7.90
CA TYR A 66 -11.40 10.68 7.77
C TYR A 66 -10.76 10.64 6.39
N SER A 67 -10.41 11.83 5.87
CA SER A 67 -9.37 12.00 4.87
C SER A 67 -8.16 12.65 5.51
N VAL A 68 -6.96 12.24 5.10
CA VAL A 68 -5.70 12.74 5.65
C VAL A 68 -4.92 13.42 4.54
N LEU A 69 -4.54 14.68 4.79
CA LEU A 69 -3.62 15.42 3.95
C LEU A 69 -2.33 15.63 4.74
N ALA A 70 -1.19 15.42 4.09
CA ALA A 70 0.11 15.67 4.70
C ALA A 70 0.96 16.55 3.77
N CYS A 71 1.61 17.54 4.33
CA CYS A 71 2.51 18.48 3.64
C CYS A 71 3.65 18.91 4.55
N ASP A 72 4.55 19.75 4.03
CA ASP A 72 5.72 20.23 4.76
C ASP A 72 6.56 19.06 5.28
N MET A 73 7.07 18.21 4.36
CA MET A 73 7.79 17.00 4.73
C MET A 73 9.02 17.33 5.58
N ALA A 74 9.00 16.96 6.87
CA ALA A 74 10.08 17.18 7.82
C ALA A 74 11.23 16.19 7.66
N LEU A 75 10.91 14.97 7.18
CA LEU A 75 11.86 13.87 6.96
C LEU A 75 11.41 13.04 5.78
N VAL A 76 12.35 12.68 4.91
CA VAL A 76 12.12 11.73 3.81
C VAL A 76 13.10 10.57 3.95
N LEU A 77 12.57 9.37 3.97
CA LEU A 77 13.30 8.11 4.12
C LEU A 77 13.14 7.31 2.84
N THR A 78 14.23 6.94 2.19
CA THR A 78 14.18 6.10 0.98
C THR A 78 15.03 4.86 1.14
N CYS A 79 14.64 3.79 0.43
CA CYS A 79 15.49 2.62 0.26
C CYS A 79 16.29 2.78 -1.03
N ARG A 80 17.61 2.75 -0.93
CA ARG A 80 18.53 2.76 -2.07
C ARG A 80 19.48 1.58 -1.94
N GLU A 81 19.42 0.65 -2.86
CA GLU A 81 20.29 -0.54 -2.87
C GLU A 81 20.29 -1.27 -1.50
N GLY A 82 19.10 -1.48 -0.94
CA GLY A 82 18.91 -2.14 0.36
C GLY A 82 19.34 -1.32 1.59
N ARG A 83 19.76 -0.06 1.41
CA ARG A 83 20.18 0.84 2.49
C ARG A 83 19.20 1.98 2.70
N LEU A 84 19.09 2.42 3.96
CA LEU A 84 18.30 3.57 4.36
C LEU A 84 19.01 4.86 3.95
N ALA A 85 18.36 5.71 3.17
CA ALA A 85 18.81 7.08 2.96
C ALA A 85 17.87 8.03 3.71
N VAL A 86 18.47 8.95 4.48
CA VAL A 86 17.77 9.86 5.41
C VAL A 86 17.94 11.29 4.93
N ASP A 87 16.86 11.89 4.38
CA ASP A 87 16.80 13.31 3.99
C ASP A 87 16.07 14.11 5.08
N ILE A 88 16.80 14.89 5.85
CA ILE A 88 16.32 15.69 6.98
C ILE A 88 16.04 17.10 6.48
N ARG A 89 14.79 17.53 6.58
CA ARG A 89 14.35 18.87 6.17
C ARG A 89 13.97 19.76 7.37
N ASP A 90 13.79 19.16 8.54
CA ASP A 90 13.56 19.86 9.81
C ASP A 90 14.77 19.64 10.72
N GLU A 91 15.49 20.71 11.06
CA GLU A 91 16.73 20.66 11.85
C GLU A 91 16.56 19.97 13.22
N ARG A 92 15.36 19.98 13.79
CA ARG A 92 15.05 19.29 15.05
C ARG A 92 15.24 17.77 14.95
N LEU A 93 15.20 17.23 13.72
CA LEU A 93 15.42 15.81 13.41
C LEU A 93 16.86 15.47 13.07
N ALA A 94 17.81 16.45 13.14
CA ALA A 94 19.23 16.23 12.85
C ALA A 94 19.85 15.03 13.57
N PRO A 95 19.48 14.68 14.82
CA PRO A 95 20.01 13.47 15.47
C PRO A 95 19.71 12.16 14.73
N LEU A 96 18.69 12.12 13.86
CA LEU A 96 18.33 10.92 13.10
C LEU A 96 19.29 10.61 11.94
N ALA A 97 20.18 11.54 11.56
CA ALA A 97 21.18 11.35 10.52
C ALA A 97 22.12 10.15 10.79
N VAL A 98 22.29 9.75 12.05
CA VAL A 98 23.09 8.59 12.45
C VAL A 98 22.58 7.25 11.86
N HIS A 99 21.34 7.23 11.38
CA HIS A 99 20.74 6.05 10.75
C HIS A 99 20.94 6.01 9.24
N ASP A 100 21.50 7.08 8.64
CA ASP A 100 21.79 7.13 7.21
C ASP A 100 22.79 6.05 6.82
N GLY A 101 22.58 5.41 5.67
CA GLY A 101 23.46 4.35 5.13
C GLY A 101 23.37 3.00 5.85
N GLN A 102 22.59 2.85 6.91
CA GLN A 102 22.36 1.54 7.55
C GLN A 102 21.57 0.59 6.64
N PRO A 103 21.65 -0.76 6.83
CA PRO A 103 20.72 -1.68 6.19
C PRO A 103 19.27 -1.22 6.42
N TYR A 104 18.45 -1.22 5.38
CA TYR A 104 17.18 -0.51 5.40
C TYR A 104 16.25 -0.89 6.55
N VAL A 105 16.04 -2.19 6.77
CA VAL A 105 15.08 -2.67 7.79
C VAL A 105 15.58 -2.33 9.20
N GLU A 106 16.85 -2.58 9.47
CA GLU A 106 17.49 -2.32 10.77
C GLU A 106 17.57 -0.81 11.03
N GLY A 107 18.00 -0.03 10.03
CA GLY A 107 18.10 1.42 10.12
C GLY A 107 16.73 2.08 10.34
N LEU A 108 15.72 1.66 9.59
CA LEU A 108 14.35 2.15 9.77
C LEU A 108 13.79 1.79 11.16
N ARG A 109 14.01 0.56 11.62
CA ARG A 109 13.62 0.12 12.97
C ARG A 109 14.29 0.96 14.06
N ALA A 110 15.59 1.19 13.93
CA ALA A 110 16.34 2.01 14.88
C ALA A 110 15.88 3.46 14.86
N LEU A 111 15.64 4.04 13.68
CA LEU A 111 15.09 5.40 13.51
C LEU A 111 13.71 5.52 14.14
N MET A 112 12.80 4.59 13.85
CA MET A 112 11.46 4.59 14.44
C MET A 112 11.49 4.47 15.96
N ARG A 113 12.49 3.80 16.55
CA ARG A 113 12.70 3.74 18.00
C ARG A 113 13.32 5.03 18.56
N HIS A 114 14.15 5.70 17.78
CA HIS A 114 14.86 6.93 18.18
C HIS A 114 13.92 8.15 18.19
N VAL A 115 12.97 8.25 17.25
CA VAL A 115 11.99 9.35 17.19
C VAL A 115 10.85 9.10 18.15
N ARG A 116 10.44 10.15 18.89
CA ARG A 116 9.27 10.16 19.77
C ARG A 116 8.41 11.37 19.47
N ILE A 117 7.18 11.16 19.07
CA ILE A 117 6.21 12.24 18.83
C ILE A 117 5.14 12.18 19.90
N THR A 118 5.00 13.27 20.67
CA THR A 118 3.95 13.37 21.69
C THR A 118 2.69 13.97 21.08
N ALA A 119 1.54 13.38 21.43
CA ALA A 119 0.23 13.87 21.03
C ALA A 119 -0.02 15.31 21.56
N PRO A 120 -0.91 16.08 20.90
CA PRO A 120 -1.33 17.38 21.39
C PRO A 120 -2.01 17.27 22.76
N GLU A 121 -1.75 18.24 23.65
CA GLU A 121 -2.39 18.26 24.96
C GLU A 121 -3.91 18.50 24.83
N GLY A 122 -4.71 17.75 25.60
CA GLY A 122 -6.16 17.95 25.67
C GLY A 122 -6.95 17.54 24.42
N MET A 123 -6.31 16.92 23.41
CA MET A 123 -6.96 16.47 22.18
C MET A 123 -6.69 14.99 21.91
N ASP A 124 -7.75 14.21 21.75
CA ASP A 124 -7.66 12.83 21.29
C ASP A 124 -7.63 12.82 19.75
N VAL A 125 -6.44 12.57 19.19
CA VAL A 125 -6.22 12.45 17.75
C VAL A 125 -5.78 11.03 17.39
N PRO A 126 -6.25 10.46 16.26
CA PRO A 126 -5.95 9.09 15.91
C PRO A 126 -4.46 8.87 15.63
N PRO A 127 -3.94 7.63 15.82
CA PRO A 127 -2.53 7.29 15.63
C PRO A 127 -1.97 7.64 14.26
N ILE A 128 -2.80 7.65 13.22
CA ILE A 128 -2.40 8.06 11.87
C ILE A 128 -1.76 9.45 11.84
N THR A 129 -2.06 10.35 12.78
CA THR A 129 -1.48 11.70 12.84
C THR A 129 -0.02 11.71 13.33
N ARG A 130 0.47 10.59 13.86
CA ARG A 130 1.85 10.38 14.36
C ARG A 130 2.46 9.19 13.65
N ALA A 131 2.68 9.31 12.35
CA ALA A 131 3.08 8.18 11.53
C ALA A 131 4.08 8.58 10.44
N LEU A 132 4.81 7.61 9.94
CA LEU A 132 5.47 7.68 8.64
C LEU A 132 4.46 7.27 7.57
N TYR A 133 4.33 8.06 6.52
CA TYR A 133 3.46 7.81 5.39
C TYR A 133 4.27 7.44 4.17
N GLY A 134 3.79 6.51 3.37
CA GLY A 134 4.48 6.22 2.12
C GLY A 134 4.20 4.84 1.56
N TRP A 135 5.12 4.36 0.74
CA TRP A 135 4.99 3.12 0.00
C TRP A 135 6.27 2.27 0.06
N LEU A 136 6.07 0.96 -0.07
CA LEU A 136 7.11 -0.03 -0.26
C LEU A 136 6.84 -0.77 -1.57
N GLY A 137 7.81 -0.79 -2.48
CA GLY A 137 7.72 -1.49 -3.75
C GLY A 137 7.88 -3.00 -3.60
N PHE A 138 7.43 -3.77 -4.60
CA PHE A 138 7.47 -5.23 -4.59
C PHE A 138 8.87 -5.80 -4.31
N GLY A 139 9.92 -5.15 -4.81
CA GLY A 139 11.31 -5.56 -4.60
C GLY A 139 11.77 -5.56 -3.14
N MET A 140 11.05 -4.85 -2.23
CA MET A 140 11.32 -4.90 -0.79
C MET A 140 11.15 -6.30 -0.20
N ALA A 141 10.42 -7.20 -0.89
CA ALA A 141 10.32 -8.60 -0.52
C ALA A 141 11.68 -9.28 -0.32
N ARG A 142 12.69 -8.86 -1.09
CA ARG A 142 14.08 -9.33 -0.95
C ARG A 142 14.65 -9.11 0.47
N LEU A 143 14.32 -7.97 1.08
CA LEU A 143 14.83 -7.61 2.41
C LEU A 143 14.07 -8.34 3.54
N PHE A 144 12.83 -8.75 3.27
CA PHE A 144 12.00 -9.51 4.21
C PHE A 144 12.15 -11.03 4.06
N HIS A 145 12.59 -11.51 2.89
CA HIS A 145 12.78 -12.92 2.58
C HIS A 145 14.20 -13.13 2.02
N PRO A 146 15.20 -13.46 2.86
CA PRO A 146 16.59 -13.58 2.45
C PRO A 146 16.83 -14.57 1.32
N THR A 147 15.99 -15.59 1.17
CA THR A 147 16.02 -16.57 0.07
C THR A 147 15.79 -15.96 -1.31
N LEU A 148 15.24 -14.73 -1.38
CA LEU A 148 15.06 -13.98 -2.64
C LEU A 148 16.30 -13.18 -3.04
N ALA A 149 17.29 -13.06 -2.17
CA ALA A 149 18.49 -12.26 -2.44
C ALA A 149 19.27 -12.71 -3.69
N GLY A 150 19.23 -14.01 -4.02
CA GLY A 150 19.86 -14.55 -5.23
C GLY A 150 19.11 -14.29 -6.53
N VAL A 151 17.84 -13.89 -6.48
CA VAL A 151 16.99 -13.74 -7.68
C VAL A 151 16.46 -12.32 -7.88
N MET A 152 16.33 -11.54 -6.80
CA MET A 152 15.90 -10.14 -6.87
C MET A 152 17.10 -9.21 -6.66
N PRO A 153 17.45 -8.34 -7.62
CA PRO A 153 18.52 -7.36 -7.48
C PRO A 153 18.25 -6.35 -6.35
N GLU A 154 19.30 -5.85 -5.69
CA GLU A 154 19.16 -4.82 -4.63
C GLU A 154 18.54 -3.53 -5.14
N ALA A 155 18.88 -3.15 -6.36
CA ALA A 155 18.34 -1.95 -7.01
C ALA A 155 16.80 -1.99 -7.19
N GLU A 156 16.16 -3.17 -7.09
CA GLU A 156 14.70 -3.29 -7.14
C GLU A 156 14.02 -3.07 -5.77
N ALA A 157 14.81 -3.05 -4.67
CA ALA A 157 14.29 -2.74 -3.34
C ALA A 157 14.10 -1.22 -3.19
N GLU A 158 12.93 -0.74 -3.54
CA GLU A 158 12.54 0.66 -3.48
C GLU A 158 11.47 0.89 -2.42
N ALA A 159 11.64 1.92 -1.61
CA ALA A 159 10.63 2.39 -0.67
C ALA A 159 10.79 3.89 -0.44
N MET A 160 9.70 4.55 -0.10
CA MET A 160 9.69 5.94 0.33
C MET A 160 8.71 6.11 1.47
N LEU A 161 9.22 6.57 2.63
CA LEU A 161 8.43 6.91 3.80
C LEU A 161 8.75 8.35 4.21
N VAL A 162 7.76 9.12 4.62
CA VAL A 162 7.94 10.50 5.04
C VAL A 162 7.30 10.77 6.39
N LEU A 163 7.91 11.65 7.16
CA LEU A 163 7.31 12.28 8.32
C LEU A 163 6.88 13.70 7.93
N PRO A 164 5.57 14.00 7.86
CA PRO A 164 5.11 15.35 7.56
C PRO A 164 5.25 16.27 8.77
N GLY A 165 5.56 17.53 8.51
CA GLY A 165 5.49 18.61 9.49
C GLY A 165 4.07 19.06 9.78
N THR A 166 3.19 18.96 8.79
CA THR A 166 1.76 19.33 8.88
C THR A 166 0.88 18.18 8.39
N VAL A 167 -0.10 17.81 9.21
CA VAL A 167 -1.18 16.86 8.88
C VAL A 167 -2.52 17.55 9.05
N LEU A 168 -3.37 17.47 8.03
CA LEU A 168 -4.74 17.92 8.07
C LEU A 168 -5.65 16.69 8.09
N LEU A 169 -6.40 16.52 9.18
CA LEU A 169 -7.38 15.43 9.34
C LEU A 169 -8.78 15.97 9.09
N PHE A 170 -9.34 15.69 7.93
CA PHE A 170 -10.70 16.07 7.55
C PHE A 170 -11.71 15.05 8.11
N ASP A 171 -12.58 15.48 9.00
CA ASP A 171 -13.64 14.66 9.61
C ASP A 171 -14.94 14.86 8.81
N HIS A 172 -15.26 13.89 7.95
CA HIS A 172 -16.45 13.92 7.09
C HIS A 172 -17.76 13.89 7.86
N LEU A 173 -17.76 13.34 9.09
CA LEU A 173 -18.97 13.26 9.90
C LEU A 173 -19.42 14.63 10.43
N TYR A 174 -18.44 15.46 10.80
CA TYR A 174 -18.68 16.76 11.43
C TYR A 174 -18.33 17.94 10.52
N ASN A 175 -17.90 17.71 9.28
CA ASN A 175 -17.44 18.73 8.33
C ASN A 175 -16.46 19.73 8.97
N ARG A 176 -15.46 19.20 9.65
CA ARG A 176 -14.44 19.97 10.34
C ARG A 176 -13.05 19.44 10.06
N LEU A 177 -12.07 20.28 10.24
CA LEU A 177 -10.66 20.00 9.97
C LEU A 177 -9.85 20.08 11.26
N CYS A 178 -9.09 19.04 11.60
CA CYS A 178 -8.05 19.12 12.61
C CYS A 178 -6.71 19.36 11.93
N GLN A 179 -6.10 20.52 12.16
CA GLN A 179 -4.73 20.78 11.77
C GLN A 179 -3.79 20.35 12.88
N ILE A 180 -2.85 19.47 12.57
CA ILE A 180 -1.82 18.95 13.46
C ILE A 180 -0.45 19.34 12.87
N SER A 181 0.40 19.98 13.67
CA SER A 181 1.72 20.46 13.22
C SER A 181 2.81 20.04 14.20
N LEU A 182 4.01 19.74 13.69
CA LEU A 182 5.21 19.51 14.49
C LEU A 182 5.90 20.83 14.94
N GLY A 183 5.40 21.96 14.51
CA GLY A 183 5.86 23.31 14.84
C GLY A 183 4.70 24.28 14.85
N GLU A 184 4.95 25.51 14.46
CA GLU A 184 3.89 26.51 14.31
C GLU A 184 2.88 26.10 13.25
N HIS A 185 1.61 26.45 13.48
CA HIS A 185 0.56 26.24 12.50
C HIS A 185 0.71 27.22 11.33
N ARG A 186 0.80 26.68 10.13
CA ARG A 186 0.66 27.52 8.93
C ARG A 186 -0.82 27.86 8.68
N GLU A 187 -1.07 28.89 7.91
CA GLU A 187 -2.41 29.21 7.46
C GLU A 187 -2.95 28.08 6.55
N VAL A 188 -4.21 27.71 6.78
CA VAL A 188 -4.90 26.72 5.95
C VAL A 188 -5.75 27.46 4.93
N HIS A 189 -5.56 27.15 3.67
CA HIS A 189 -6.35 27.69 2.58
C HIS A 189 -6.70 26.60 1.57
N SER A 190 -7.83 26.78 0.88
CA SER A 190 -8.24 25.91 -0.21
C SER A 190 -7.84 26.49 -1.56
N GLY A 191 -7.51 25.60 -2.49
CA GLY A 191 -7.20 25.91 -3.88
C GLY A 191 -8.29 25.46 -4.83
N ARG A 192 -8.25 26.01 -6.03
CA ARG A 192 -9.08 25.56 -7.17
C ARG A 192 -8.18 25.32 -8.35
N GLN A 193 -8.46 24.27 -9.10
CA GLN A 193 -7.78 23.98 -10.35
C GLN A 193 -8.62 24.57 -11.51
N THR A 194 -7.97 25.29 -12.41
CA THR A 194 -8.61 25.81 -13.62
C THR A 194 -8.79 24.71 -14.67
N ALA A 195 -9.65 24.94 -15.66
CA ALA A 195 -9.88 23.97 -16.74
C ALA A 195 -8.60 23.72 -17.58
N ASP A 196 -7.76 24.74 -17.76
CA ASP A 196 -6.50 24.63 -18.51
C ASP A 196 -5.44 23.81 -17.75
N GLU A 197 -5.41 23.90 -16.42
CA GLU A 197 -4.54 23.07 -15.58
C GLU A 197 -4.98 21.59 -15.56
N ALA A 198 -6.20 21.29 -15.95
CA ALA A 198 -6.72 19.94 -16.07
C ALA A 198 -6.34 19.23 -17.38
N SER A 199 -5.56 19.86 -18.24
CA SER A 199 -5.08 19.23 -19.47
C SER A 199 -4.10 18.09 -19.15
N SER A 200 -4.28 16.98 -19.83
CA SER A 200 -3.37 15.85 -19.77
C SER A 200 -3.08 15.39 -21.18
N ASP A 201 -1.82 15.40 -21.55
CA ASP A 201 -1.37 14.85 -22.82
C ASP A 201 -0.63 13.54 -22.56
N ALA A 202 -1.16 12.46 -23.10
CA ALA A 202 -0.59 11.12 -23.00
C ALA A 202 -0.27 10.62 -24.40
N GLY A 203 0.94 10.13 -24.58
CA GLY A 203 1.36 9.48 -25.80
C GLY A 203 0.70 8.12 -26.02
N GLU A 204 1.23 7.34 -26.94
CA GLU A 204 0.79 5.97 -27.17
C GLU A 204 1.08 5.08 -25.95
N VAL A 205 0.10 4.27 -25.56
CA VAL A 205 0.25 3.31 -24.46
C VAL A 205 0.90 2.04 -24.97
N THR A 206 2.03 1.70 -24.42
CA THR A 206 2.75 0.43 -24.66
C THR A 206 2.44 -0.58 -23.58
N ALA A 207 2.44 -1.88 -23.93
CA ALA A 207 2.30 -2.98 -22.98
C ALA A 207 3.54 -3.87 -23.02
N SER A 208 4.06 -4.25 -21.86
CA SER A 208 5.23 -5.12 -21.76
C SER A 208 5.01 -6.15 -20.64
N PRO A 209 5.00 -7.47 -20.95
CA PRO A 209 4.99 -7.99 -22.33
C PRO A 209 3.73 -7.57 -23.09
N ASP A 210 3.73 -7.67 -24.40
CA ASP A 210 2.54 -7.54 -25.23
C ASP A 210 1.60 -8.74 -25.05
N GLU A 211 0.48 -8.74 -25.76
CA GLU A 211 -0.53 -9.81 -25.67
C GLU A 211 0.06 -11.19 -25.91
N ALA A 212 0.80 -11.36 -27.02
CA ALA A 212 1.40 -12.65 -27.39
C ALA A 212 2.42 -13.11 -26.35
N GLY A 213 3.27 -12.17 -25.88
CA GLY A 213 4.25 -12.43 -24.84
C GLY A 213 3.61 -12.81 -23.51
N TYR A 214 2.53 -12.13 -23.10
CA TYR A 214 1.82 -12.48 -21.86
C TYR A 214 1.17 -13.88 -21.94
N LYS A 215 0.50 -14.20 -23.07
CA LYS A 215 -0.07 -15.54 -23.28
C LYS A 215 1.01 -16.63 -23.21
N ALA A 216 2.19 -16.38 -23.77
CA ALA A 216 3.31 -17.30 -23.65
C ALA A 216 3.81 -17.44 -22.20
N VAL A 217 3.81 -16.37 -21.42
CA VAL A 217 4.11 -16.42 -19.97
C VAL A 217 3.09 -17.28 -19.24
N VAL A 218 1.80 -17.12 -19.53
CA VAL A 218 0.73 -17.94 -18.92
C VAL A 218 0.97 -19.43 -19.18
N GLU A 219 1.26 -19.83 -20.44
CA GLU A 219 1.53 -21.23 -20.78
C GLU A 219 2.77 -21.79 -20.07
N ARG A 220 3.84 -21.00 -19.96
CA ARG A 220 5.04 -21.43 -19.23
C ARG A 220 4.75 -21.62 -17.74
N ILE A 221 3.99 -20.70 -17.12
CA ILE A 221 3.60 -20.83 -15.71
C ILE A 221 2.72 -22.07 -15.53
N ARG A 222 1.74 -22.31 -16.39
CA ARG A 222 0.90 -23.53 -16.34
C ARG A 222 1.73 -24.80 -16.36
N ALA A 223 2.75 -24.89 -17.23
CA ALA A 223 3.66 -26.03 -17.26
C ALA A 223 4.40 -26.23 -15.93
N MET A 224 4.85 -25.14 -15.27
CA MET A 224 5.47 -25.19 -13.94
C MET A 224 4.48 -25.65 -12.86
N LEU A 225 3.22 -25.18 -12.92
CA LEU A 225 2.18 -25.60 -11.99
C LEU A 225 1.85 -27.10 -12.15
N HIS A 226 1.77 -27.59 -13.38
CA HIS A 226 1.60 -29.03 -13.65
C HIS A 226 2.79 -29.86 -13.16
N ALA A 227 4.01 -29.31 -13.16
CA ALA A 227 5.19 -29.93 -12.57
C ALA A 227 5.23 -29.87 -11.03
N GLY A 228 4.25 -29.19 -10.39
CA GLY A 228 4.13 -29.09 -8.93
C GLY A 228 5.03 -28.03 -8.30
N GLU A 229 5.56 -27.07 -9.08
CA GLU A 229 6.46 -26.03 -8.55
C GLU A 229 5.73 -24.98 -7.71
N ALA A 230 4.47 -24.70 -8.03
CA ALA A 230 3.60 -23.80 -7.30
C ALA A 230 2.13 -24.21 -7.46
N ILE A 231 1.24 -23.58 -6.69
CA ILE A 231 -0.21 -23.76 -6.78
C ILE A 231 -0.82 -22.61 -7.60
N GLN A 232 -0.33 -21.38 -7.37
CA GLN A 232 -0.74 -20.18 -8.08
C GLN A 232 0.46 -19.24 -8.24
N VAL A 233 0.53 -18.56 -9.36
CA VAL A 233 1.51 -17.48 -9.63
C VAL A 233 0.78 -16.29 -10.24
N VAL A 234 1.11 -15.06 -9.83
CA VAL A 234 0.46 -13.85 -10.32
C VAL A 234 1.43 -13.02 -11.18
N PRO A 235 1.59 -13.35 -12.49
CA PRO A 235 2.34 -12.52 -13.42
C PRO A 235 1.58 -11.22 -13.73
N SER A 236 2.30 -10.23 -14.26
CA SER A 236 1.72 -8.93 -14.61
C SER A 236 2.25 -8.36 -15.92
N VAL A 237 1.47 -7.44 -16.49
CA VAL A 237 1.83 -6.62 -17.64
C VAL A 237 2.03 -5.19 -17.18
N ARG A 238 3.18 -4.59 -17.53
CA ARG A 238 3.39 -3.16 -17.35
C ARG A 238 2.88 -2.42 -18.58
N PHE A 239 2.09 -1.41 -18.32
CA PHE A 239 1.68 -0.42 -19.30
C PHE A 239 2.43 0.87 -19.02
N SER A 240 2.90 1.55 -20.06
CA SER A 240 3.55 2.84 -19.92
C SER A 240 3.23 3.76 -21.09
N THR A 241 3.33 5.07 -20.85
CA THR A 241 3.15 6.12 -21.85
C THR A 241 3.95 7.35 -21.45
N PRO A 242 4.56 8.06 -22.41
CA PRO A 242 5.04 9.42 -22.17
C PRO A 242 3.86 10.30 -21.70
N PHE A 243 4.07 11.08 -20.64
CA PHE A 243 3.02 11.88 -20.04
C PHE A 243 3.52 13.29 -19.71
N SER A 244 2.81 14.28 -20.22
CA SER A 244 2.92 15.67 -19.78
C SER A 244 1.56 16.16 -19.31
N GLY A 245 1.52 16.75 -18.13
CA GLY A 245 0.30 17.22 -17.52
C GLY A 245 0.24 16.99 -16.03
N ASP A 246 -0.91 17.27 -15.44
CA ASP A 246 -1.09 17.16 -14.01
C ASP A 246 -1.59 15.76 -13.60
N ALA A 247 -0.74 15.00 -12.90
CA ALA A 247 -1.08 13.69 -12.37
C ALA A 247 -2.22 13.75 -11.33
N PHE A 248 -2.40 14.89 -10.62
CA PHE A 248 -3.50 15.06 -9.68
C PHE A 248 -4.85 15.06 -10.38
N THR A 249 -4.90 15.58 -11.60
CA THR A 249 -6.10 15.48 -12.46
C THR A 249 -6.45 14.02 -12.77
N LEU A 250 -5.46 13.17 -13.08
CA LEU A 250 -5.69 11.74 -13.31
C LEU A 250 -6.22 11.06 -12.04
N TYR A 251 -5.63 11.36 -10.88
CA TYR A 251 -6.14 10.87 -9.59
C TYR A 251 -7.60 11.24 -9.37
N ARG A 252 -7.97 12.51 -9.59
CA ARG A 252 -9.35 12.99 -9.45
C ARG A 252 -10.32 12.27 -10.38
N ARG A 253 -9.89 11.92 -11.60
CA ARG A 253 -10.69 11.11 -12.54
C ARG A 253 -10.85 9.68 -12.03
N MET A 254 -9.75 9.02 -11.62
CA MET A 254 -9.81 7.67 -11.04
C MET A 254 -10.72 7.60 -9.83
N ARG A 255 -10.63 8.57 -8.93
CA ARG A 255 -11.46 8.70 -7.72
C ARG A 255 -12.96 8.74 -8.04
N ARG A 256 -13.37 9.36 -9.14
CA ARG A 256 -14.78 9.42 -9.57
C ARG A 256 -15.29 8.10 -10.14
N TYR A 257 -14.40 7.35 -10.79
CA TYR A 257 -14.80 6.08 -11.41
C TYR A 257 -14.75 4.90 -10.46
N ASN A 258 -13.89 4.95 -9.46
CA ASN A 258 -13.65 3.82 -8.57
C ASN A 258 -13.35 4.31 -7.14
N ALA A 259 -14.39 4.54 -6.37
CA ALA A 259 -14.24 4.77 -4.93
C ALA A 259 -13.86 3.46 -4.25
N SER A 260 -12.76 3.45 -3.48
CA SER A 260 -12.16 2.26 -2.87
C SER A 260 -11.69 2.55 -1.44
N PRO A 261 -11.47 1.51 -0.62
CA PRO A 261 -10.98 1.69 0.75
C PRO A 261 -9.64 2.41 0.87
N TYR A 262 -8.78 2.29 -0.14
CA TYR A 262 -7.48 2.98 -0.19
C TYR A 262 -7.38 3.82 -1.45
N MET A 263 -7.79 5.07 -1.37
CA MET A 263 -7.53 6.06 -2.39
C MET A 263 -6.39 6.95 -1.93
N PHE A 264 -5.42 7.16 -2.80
CA PHE A 264 -4.22 7.87 -2.43
C PHE A 264 -3.62 8.66 -3.59
N TYR A 265 -3.03 9.79 -3.24
CA TYR A 265 -2.14 10.56 -4.08
C TYR A 265 -0.93 10.95 -3.24
N MET A 266 0.26 10.64 -3.71
CA MET A 266 1.53 10.96 -3.07
C MET A 266 2.48 11.52 -4.10
N LYS A 267 2.93 12.75 -3.91
CA LYS A 267 3.98 13.38 -4.70
C LYS A 267 5.10 13.80 -3.77
N ILE A 268 6.30 13.25 -3.97
CA ILE A 268 7.50 13.58 -3.21
C ILE A 268 8.67 13.61 -4.20
N GLY A 269 9.27 14.78 -4.36
CA GLY A 269 10.34 14.97 -5.33
C GLY A 269 9.88 14.66 -6.76
N ASP A 270 10.61 13.78 -7.44
CA ASP A 270 10.37 13.33 -8.81
C ASP A 270 9.34 12.20 -8.94
N MET A 271 8.94 11.61 -7.81
CA MET A 271 8.01 10.48 -7.78
C MET A 271 6.59 10.93 -7.46
N THR A 272 5.65 10.59 -8.33
CA THR A 272 4.22 10.70 -8.04
C THR A 272 3.58 9.32 -8.13
N LEU A 273 2.94 8.87 -7.05
CA LEU A 273 2.21 7.59 -6.97
C LEU A 273 0.77 7.88 -6.57
N PHE A 274 -0.19 7.38 -7.34
CA PHE A 274 -1.61 7.59 -7.05
C PHE A 274 -2.45 6.39 -7.49
N GLY A 275 -3.58 6.20 -6.83
CA GLY A 275 -4.43 5.05 -7.14
C GLY A 275 -5.68 4.95 -6.30
N SER A 276 -6.41 3.87 -6.54
CA SER A 276 -7.65 3.51 -5.86
C SER A 276 -7.69 2.00 -5.64
N SER A 277 -7.01 1.56 -4.57
CA SER A 277 -6.87 0.13 -4.25
C SER A 277 -8.06 -0.38 -3.44
N PRO A 278 -8.67 -1.50 -3.86
CA PRO A 278 -9.77 -2.11 -3.11
C PRO A 278 -9.30 -2.98 -1.94
N GLU A 279 -8.01 -3.28 -1.82
CA GLU A 279 -7.53 -4.38 -1.00
C GLU A 279 -6.56 -3.93 0.09
N VAL A 280 -6.89 -4.28 1.34
CA VAL A 280 -5.99 -4.12 2.48
C VAL A 280 -4.84 -5.12 2.36
N MET A 281 -3.59 -4.66 2.56
CA MET A 281 -2.46 -5.57 2.70
C MET A 281 -2.39 -6.11 4.14
N VAL A 282 -2.28 -5.22 5.12
CA VAL A 282 -2.38 -5.57 6.54
C VAL A 282 -2.74 -4.33 7.36
N ARG A 283 -3.56 -4.54 8.37
CA ARG A 283 -3.89 -3.53 9.38
C ARG A 283 -3.49 -4.03 10.77
N CYS A 284 -2.91 -3.15 11.57
CA CYS A 284 -2.66 -3.37 12.99
C CYS A 284 -3.18 -2.18 13.81
N THR A 285 -4.06 -2.43 14.74
CA THR A 285 -4.59 -1.40 15.63
C THR A 285 -4.41 -1.85 17.08
N ARG A 286 -3.54 -1.16 17.82
CA ARG A 286 -3.17 -1.53 19.20
C ARG A 286 -2.77 -3.00 19.33
N GLY A 287 -1.95 -3.50 18.39
CA GLY A 287 -1.51 -4.88 18.35
C GLY A 287 -2.57 -5.90 17.87
N LYS A 288 -3.80 -5.49 17.54
CA LYS A 288 -4.77 -6.36 16.85
C LYS A 288 -4.49 -6.31 15.34
N LEU A 289 -4.07 -7.44 14.78
CA LEU A 289 -3.79 -7.65 13.37
C LEU A 289 -5.06 -8.01 12.61
N GLN A 290 -5.16 -7.57 11.36
CA GLN A 290 -6.27 -7.91 10.47
C GLN A 290 -5.79 -8.04 9.03
N LEU A 291 -6.22 -9.12 8.37
CA LEU A 291 -6.21 -9.30 6.93
C LEU A 291 -7.64 -9.54 6.44
N SER A 292 -7.94 -9.09 5.24
CA SER A 292 -9.26 -9.27 4.63
C SER A 292 -9.09 -9.83 3.22
N PRO A 293 -8.85 -11.14 3.06
CA PRO A 293 -8.77 -11.78 1.76
C PRO A 293 -10.06 -11.56 0.96
N ILE A 294 -9.91 -11.17 -0.31
CA ILE A 294 -11.00 -10.93 -1.25
C ILE A 294 -10.76 -11.85 -2.45
N ALA A 295 -11.76 -12.63 -2.85
CA ALA A 295 -11.74 -13.43 -4.06
C ALA A 295 -13.10 -13.38 -4.74
N GLY A 296 -13.12 -13.80 -6.00
CA GLY A 296 -14.35 -13.84 -6.77
C GLY A 296 -14.96 -12.48 -7.05
N THR A 297 -15.53 -12.32 -8.21
CA THR A 297 -16.21 -11.08 -8.58
C THR A 297 -17.46 -11.39 -9.37
N ARG A 298 -18.58 -10.76 -9.02
CA ARG A 298 -19.79 -10.69 -9.84
C ARG A 298 -20.24 -9.24 -9.93
N ARG A 299 -20.86 -8.88 -11.04
CA ARG A 299 -21.52 -7.57 -11.16
C ARG A 299 -22.69 -7.46 -10.20
N ARG A 300 -23.15 -6.24 -9.96
CA ARG A 300 -24.42 -6.02 -9.28
C ARG A 300 -25.60 -6.43 -10.17
N GLY A 301 -26.67 -6.86 -9.56
CA GLY A 301 -27.94 -7.12 -10.26
C GLY A 301 -28.61 -5.81 -10.72
N HIS A 302 -29.47 -5.91 -11.73
CA HIS A 302 -30.32 -4.78 -12.16
C HIS A 302 -31.46 -4.50 -11.17
N ASP A 303 -31.81 -5.51 -10.38
CA ASP A 303 -32.78 -5.45 -9.30
C ASP A 303 -32.34 -6.32 -8.12
N ASP A 304 -33.04 -6.26 -7.02
CA ASP A 304 -32.73 -7.00 -5.79
C ASP A 304 -32.78 -8.51 -5.97
N ALA A 305 -33.65 -9.02 -6.84
CA ALA A 305 -33.81 -10.45 -7.10
C ALA A 305 -32.61 -11.00 -7.90
N GLU A 306 -32.18 -10.28 -8.93
CA GLU A 306 -30.98 -10.62 -9.69
C GLU A 306 -29.72 -10.47 -8.83
N ASP A 307 -29.63 -9.42 -8.02
CA ASP A 307 -28.49 -9.19 -7.11
C ASP A 307 -28.36 -10.34 -6.10
N ALA A 308 -29.47 -10.80 -5.54
CA ALA A 308 -29.50 -11.95 -4.64
C ALA A 308 -29.08 -13.26 -5.35
N ARG A 309 -29.54 -13.47 -6.60
CA ARG A 309 -29.16 -14.64 -7.41
C ARG A 309 -27.66 -14.66 -7.72
N LEU A 310 -27.10 -13.54 -8.17
CA LEU A 310 -25.66 -13.41 -8.45
C LEU A 310 -24.80 -13.59 -7.19
N ALA A 311 -25.29 -13.08 -6.05
CA ALA A 311 -24.63 -13.29 -4.75
C ALA A 311 -24.64 -14.76 -4.33
N GLN A 312 -25.75 -15.50 -4.59
CA GLN A 312 -25.81 -16.93 -4.30
C GLN A 312 -24.92 -17.73 -5.26
N GLU A 313 -24.94 -17.39 -6.55
CA GLU A 313 -24.06 -17.98 -7.56
C GLU A 313 -22.58 -17.84 -7.18
N LEU A 314 -22.16 -16.63 -6.77
CA LEU A 314 -20.78 -16.39 -6.30
C LEU A 314 -20.45 -17.24 -5.05
N ARG A 315 -21.38 -17.35 -4.12
CA ARG A 315 -21.19 -18.13 -2.89
C ARG A 315 -21.05 -19.62 -3.16
N ASP A 316 -21.75 -20.14 -4.16
CA ASP A 316 -21.82 -21.57 -4.47
C ASP A 316 -20.79 -22.01 -5.51
N ASP A 317 -20.12 -21.08 -6.19
CA ASP A 317 -19.09 -21.35 -7.19
C ASP A 317 -17.90 -22.11 -6.59
N PRO A 318 -17.66 -23.38 -6.99
CA PRO A 318 -16.62 -24.20 -6.37
C PRO A 318 -15.20 -23.69 -6.64
N LYS A 319 -14.96 -23.05 -7.80
CA LYS A 319 -13.66 -22.48 -8.16
C LYS A 319 -13.34 -21.27 -7.29
N GLU A 320 -14.28 -20.32 -7.20
CA GLU A 320 -14.12 -19.11 -6.38
C GLU A 320 -13.94 -19.45 -4.90
N ARG A 321 -14.66 -20.47 -4.41
CA ARG A 321 -14.51 -20.97 -3.04
C ARG A 321 -13.15 -21.59 -2.79
N ALA A 322 -12.64 -22.40 -3.72
CA ALA A 322 -11.32 -23.04 -3.58
C ALA A 322 -10.20 -22.00 -3.57
N GLU A 323 -10.24 -21.01 -4.47
CA GLU A 323 -9.32 -19.89 -4.47
C GLU A 323 -9.40 -19.09 -3.16
N HIS A 324 -10.60 -18.80 -2.71
CA HIS A 324 -10.81 -18.04 -1.46
C HIS A 324 -10.26 -18.79 -0.23
N VAL A 325 -10.47 -20.11 -0.12
CA VAL A 325 -9.86 -20.92 0.96
C VAL A 325 -8.35 -20.82 0.93
N MET A 326 -7.73 -20.92 -0.24
CA MET A 326 -6.28 -20.79 -0.39
C MET A 326 -5.78 -19.42 0.11
N LEU A 327 -6.46 -18.32 -0.25
CA LEU A 327 -6.09 -16.98 0.20
C LEU A 327 -6.28 -16.79 1.71
N VAL A 328 -7.34 -17.35 2.29
CA VAL A 328 -7.57 -17.35 3.74
C VAL A 328 -6.47 -18.10 4.47
N ASP A 329 -6.09 -19.30 3.99
CA ASP A 329 -5.02 -20.09 4.62
C ASP A 329 -3.66 -19.40 4.48
N LEU A 330 -3.38 -18.77 3.35
CA LEU A 330 -2.19 -17.94 3.18
C LEU A 330 -2.16 -16.77 4.18
N GLY A 331 -3.28 -16.07 4.34
CA GLY A 331 -3.39 -14.98 5.33
C GLY A 331 -3.24 -15.46 6.77
N ARG A 332 -3.78 -16.64 7.10
CA ARG A 332 -3.59 -17.26 8.42
C ARG A 332 -2.12 -17.62 8.67
N ASN A 333 -1.44 -18.16 7.67
CA ASN A 333 -0.02 -18.47 7.75
C ASN A 333 0.82 -17.18 7.90
N ASP A 334 0.54 -16.14 7.14
CA ASP A 334 1.24 -14.86 7.22
C ASP A 334 1.10 -14.23 8.62
N LEU A 335 -0.11 -14.13 9.16
CA LEU A 335 -0.33 -13.62 10.51
C LEU A 335 0.28 -14.53 11.59
N GLY A 336 0.22 -15.85 11.40
CA GLY A 336 0.75 -16.83 12.36
C GLY A 336 2.25 -16.68 12.63
N ARG A 337 3.01 -16.06 11.70
CA ARG A 337 4.45 -15.81 11.85
C ARG A 337 4.81 -14.71 12.87
N VAL A 338 3.85 -13.83 13.19
CA VAL A 338 4.07 -12.68 14.09
C VAL A 338 3.02 -12.59 15.20
N ALA A 339 2.03 -13.45 15.14
CA ALA A 339 0.95 -13.47 16.10
C ALA A 339 1.30 -14.27 17.36
N ARG A 340 0.74 -13.89 18.48
CA ARG A 340 0.73 -14.69 19.69
C ARG A 340 0.16 -16.09 19.37
N PRO A 341 0.83 -17.18 19.81
CA PRO A 341 0.35 -18.53 19.56
C PRO A 341 -1.12 -18.73 19.96
N GLY A 342 -1.90 -19.34 19.05
CA GLY A 342 -3.33 -19.62 19.27
C GLY A 342 -4.27 -18.42 19.09
N SER A 343 -3.76 -17.22 18.74
CA SER A 343 -4.59 -16.03 18.62
C SER A 343 -5.16 -15.79 17.20
N VAL A 344 -4.70 -16.55 16.19
CA VAL A 344 -5.21 -16.43 14.82
C VAL A 344 -6.62 -16.97 14.71
N THR A 345 -7.56 -16.11 14.33
CA THR A 345 -8.99 -16.46 14.22
C THR A 345 -9.57 -16.00 12.90
N LEU A 346 -10.60 -16.70 12.44
CA LEU A 346 -11.40 -16.34 11.28
C LEU A 346 -12.73 -15.74 11.76
N GLU A 347 -12.80 -14.41 11.85
CA GLU A 347 -13.98 -13.69 12.38
C GLU A 347 -15.16 -13.71 11.40
N ARG A 348 -14.88 -13.60 10.09
CA ARG A 348 -15.88 -13.71 9.02
C ARG A 348 -15.39 -14.72 7.99
N ARG A 349 -16.30 -15.53 7.47
CA ARG A 349 -15.96 -16.59 6.53
C ARG A 349 -16.86 -16.55 5.31
N MET A 350 -16.26 -16.27 4.15
CA MET A 350 -16.94 -16.35 2.85
C MET A 350 -18.25 -15.57 2.79
N GLU A 351 -18.24 -14.33 3.28
CA GLU A 351 -19.38 -13.43 3.18
C GLU A 351 -19.36 -12.74 1.82
N VAL A 352 -20.54 -12.54 1.21
CA VAL A 352 -20.64 -11.74 -0.01
C VAL A 352 -20.82 -10.27 0.39
N GLU A 353 -19.77 -9.49 0.17
CA GLU A 353 -19.81 -8.03 0.35
C GLU A 353 -20.16 -7.34 -0.98
N ARG A 354 -21.10 -6.39 -0.91
CA ARG A 354 -21.64 -5.67 -2.05
C ARG A 354 -21.05 -4.28 -2.12
N PHE A 355 -20.32 -4.01 -3.19
CA PHE A 355 -19.78 -2.69 -3.52
C PHE A 355 -20.73 -1.99 -4.52
N SER A 356 -20.42 -0.77 -4.90
CA SER A 356 -21.27 0.02 -5.80
C SER A 356 -21.54 -0.65 -7.15
N HIS A 357 -20.53 -1.31 -7.74
CA HIS A 357 -20.60 -1.89 -9.09
C HIS A 357 -20.37 -3.40 -9.15
N VAL A 358 -19.81 -3.97 -8.10
CA VAL A 358 -19.47 -5.39 -8.03
C VAL A 358 -19.77 -5.95 -6.64
N MET A 359 -19.78 -7.27 -6.52
CA MET A 359 -19.77 -7.97 -5.25
C MET A 359 -18.60 -8.96 -5.22
N HIS A 360 -18.05 -9.17 -4.04
CA HIS A 360 -16.93 -10.07 -3.80
C HIS A 360 -17.22 -11.05 -2.66
N LEU A 361 -16.54 -12.18 -2.70
CA LEU A 361 -16.45 -13.11 -1.57
C LEU A 361 -15.32 -12.63 -0.67
N THR A 362 -15.63 -12.36 0.60
CA THR A 362 -14.69 -11.81 1.56
C THR A 362 -14.59 -12.67 2.81
N SER A 363 -13.44 -12.61 3.46
CA SER A 363 -13.23 -13.18 4.80
C SER A 363 -12.42 -12.21 5.65
N ARG A 364 -12.47 -12.37 6.98
CA ARG A 364 -11.65 -11.58 7.90
C ARG A 364 -10.86 -12.48 8.81
N VAL A 365 -9.54 -12.44 8.66
CA VAL A 365 -8.59 -13.12 9.55
C VAL A 365 -8.02 -12.11 10.52
N THR A 366 -8.07 -12.39 11.80
CA THR A 366 -7.50 -11.52 12.84
C THR A 366 -6.56 -12.31 13.75
N ALA A 367 -5.64 -11.58 14.41
CA ALA A 367 -4.72 -12.13 15.39
C ALA A 367 -4.29 -11.04 16.37
N HIS A 368 -3.62 -11.44 17.45
CA HIS A 368 -2.93 -10.52 18.35
C HIS A 368 -1.43 -10.60 18.10
N LEU A 369 -0.78 -9.45 17.93
CA LEU A 369 0.66 -9.35 17.77
C LEU A 369 1.37 -9.93 18.98
N ASP A 370 2.45 -10.67 18.75
CA ASP A 370 3.25 -11.24 19.82
C ASP A 370 4.12 -10.19 20.51
N GLU A 371 4.53 -10.46 21.75
CA GLU A 371 5.37 -9.55 22.52
C GLU A 371 6.73 -9.32 21.83
N GLY A 372 7.21 -8.09 21.89
CA GLY A 372 8.49 -7.70 21.29
C GLY A 372 8.48 -7.53 19.77
N LYS A 373 7.37 -7.83 19.10
CA LYS A 373 7.19 -7.60 17.67
C LYS A 373 6.75 -6.17 17.40
N ASP A 374 7.20 -5.61 16.26
CA ASP A 374 6.88 -4.24 15.84
C ASP A 374 6.23 -4.19 14.43
N ALA A 375 5.98 -2.99 13.93
CA ALA A 375 5.34 -2.77 12.64
C ALA A 375 6.13 -3.39 11.46
N LEU A 376 7.46 -3.41 11.53
CA LEU A 376 8.31 -3.99 10.48
C LEU A 376 8.27 -5.52 10.51
N ASP A 377 8.10 -6.15 11.68
CA ASP A 377 7.88 -7.59 11.77
C ASP A 377 6.53 -7.98 11.14
N VAL A 378 5.49 -7.15 11.35
CA VAL A 378 4.18 -7.35 10.70
C VAL A 378 4.30 -7.26 9.19
N LEU A 379 4.98 -6.22 8.67
CA LEU A 379 5.25 -6.08 7.24
C LEU A 379 6.04 -7.28 6.71
N ALA A 380 7.14 -7.66 7.34
CA ALA A 380 7.99 -8.77 6.89
C ALA A 380 7.22 -10.11 6.81
N ALA A 381 6.25 -10.33 7.71
CA ALA A 381 5.44 -11.54 7.71
C ALA A 381 4.38 -11.56 6.59
N THR A 382 3.80 -10.42 6.26
CA THR A 382 2.65 -10.32 5.35
C THR A 382 3.01 -9.88 3.93
N PHE A 383 4.21 -9.31 3.73
CA PHE A 383 4.63 -8.72 2.46
C PHE A 383 5.33 -9.72 1.51
N PRO A 384 5.10 -9.63 0.21
CA PRO A 384 3.94 -8.99 -0.41
C PRO A 384 2.67 -9.82 -0.17
N ALA A 385 1.50 -9.23 -0.44
CA ALA A 385 0.26 -9.95 -0.32
C ALA A 385 0.22 -11.16 -1.26
N GLY A 386 -0.42 -12.25 -0.80
CA GLY A 386 -0.55 -13.47 -1.59
C GLY A 386 -1.34 -13.31 -2.87
N THR A 387 -2.33 -12.43 -2.85
CA THR A 387 -3.20 -12.09 -3.99
C THR A 387 -2.46 -11.45 -5.16
N VAL A 388 -1.24 -10.94 -4.95
CA VAL A 388 -0.40 -10.33 -5.98
C VAL A 388 0.94 -11.05 -6.20
N SER A 389 1.18 -12.14 -5.47
CA SER A 389 2.37 -12.99 -5.61
C SER A 389 2.03 -14.42 -6.00
N GLY A 390 1.34 -15.14 -5.15
CA GLY A 390 0.94 -16.54 -5.36
C GLY A 390 1.30 -17.44 -4.18
N ALA A 391 1.16 -18.75 -4.40
CA ALA A 391 1.36 -19.78 -3.38
C ALA A 391 2.13 -20.98 -3.94
N PRO A 392 3.20 -21.50 -3.27
CA PRO A 392 3.88 -20.92 -2.08
C PRO A 392 4.57 -19.60 -2.40
N LYS A 393 4.48 -18.63 -1.48
CA LYS A 393 4.86 -17.21 -1.69
C LYS A 393 6.26 -17.03 -2.29
N VAL A 394 7.28 -17.61 -1.69
CA VAL A 394 8.68 -17.44 -2.13
C VAL A 394 8.89 -18.03 -3.54
N ARG A 395 8.39 -19.24 -3.80
CA ARG A 395 8.55 -19.85 -5.12
C ARG A 395 7.78 -19.07 -6.19
N ALA A 396 6.58 -18.61 -5.90
CA ALA A 396 5.80 -17.76 -6.80
C ALA A 396 6.56 -16.48 -7.17
N MET A 397 7.19 -15.80 -6.18
CA MET A 397 8.01 -14.61 -6.45
C MET A 397 9.25 -14.89 -7.30
N GLN A 398 9.90 -16.06 -7.13
CA GLN A 398 11.01 -16.49 -7.99
C GLN A 398 10.55 -16.66 -9.43
N ILE A 399 9.43 -17.36 -9.64
CA ILE A 399 8.82 -17.57 -10.97
C ILE A 399 8.44 -16.21 -11.59
N ILE A 400 7.80 -15.32 -10.84
CA ILE A 400 7.46 -13.98 -11.30
C ILE A 400 8.70 -13.24 -11.80
N ARG A 401 9.77 -13.24 -11.04
CA ARG A 401 11.01 -12.55 -11.42
C ARG A 401 11.64 -13.16 -12.68
N GLU A 402 11.59 -14.48 -12.82
CA GLU A 402 12.06 -15.20 -14.01
C GLU A 402 11.22 -14.83 -15.25
N MET A 403 9.88 -14.80 -15.12
CA MET A 403 8.97 -14.53 -16.23
C MET A 403 8.95 -13.07 -16.66
N GLU A 404 8.98 -12.13 -15.72
CA GLU A 404 8.89 -10.69 -16.00
C GLU A 404 10.25 -10.07 -16.36
N GLY A 405 11.36 -10.66 -15.91
CA GLY A 405 12.72 -10.20 -16.20
C GLY A 405 13.10 -8.81 -15.68
N ARG A 406 12.21 -8.15 -14.92
CA ARG A 406 12.35 -6.76 -14.42
C ARG A 406 11.70 -6.59 -13.06
N GLY A 407 12.06 -5.48 -12.36
CA GLY A 407 11.40 -5.06 -11.14
C GLY A 407 10.00 -4.51 -11.38
N ARG A 408 9.11 -4.72 -10.42
CA ARG A 408 7.72 -4.22 -10.47
C ARG A 408 7.58 -2.77 -10.02
N GLY A 409 8.61 -2.21 -9.34
CA GLY A 409 8.51 -0.91 -8.71
C GLY A 409 7.42 -0.88 -7.63
N PRO A 410 6.56 0.16 -7.59
CA PRO A 410 5.49 0.27 -6.60
C PRO A 410 4.40 -0.80 -6.74
N TYR A 411 4.15 -1.33 -7.93
CA TYR A 411 3.09 -2.30 -8.18
C TYR A 411 3.26 -3.57 -7.35
N ALA A 412 2.15 -4.07 -6.79
CA ALA A 412 2.10 -5.25 -5.91
C ALA A 412 2.90 -5.10 -4.60
N GLY A 413 3.36 -3.90 -4.30
CA GLY A 413 3.86 -3.50 -2.99
C GLY A 413 2.74 -3.03 -2.07
N CYS A 414 3.04 -2.11 -1.17
CA CYS A 414 2.02 -1.50 -0.31
C CYS A 414 2.18 0.01 -0.19
N ILE A 415 1.08 0.67 0.14
CA ILE A 415 1.01 2.09 0.49
C ILE A 415 0.17 2.28 1.73
N GLY A 416 0.55 3.22 2.58
CA GLY A 416 -0.18 3.51 3.81
C GLY A 416 0.65 4.25 4.83
N TRP A 417 0.54 3.86 6.09
CA TRP A 417 1.25 4.52 7.17
C TRP A 417 1.70 3.55 8.27
N LEU A 418 2.81 3.90 8.92
CA LEU A 418 3.41 3.19 10.05
C LEU A 418 3.43 4.11 11.27
N GLY A 419 2.73 3.74 12.33
CA GLY A 419 2.63 4.53 13.55
C GLY A 419 3.97 4.61 14.30
N LEU A 420 4.20 5.76 14.92
CA LEU A 420 5.37 6.07 15.75
C LEU A 420 5.05 6.06 17.25
N ASP A 421 3.85 5.64 17.64
CA ASP A 421 3.46 5.48 19.04
C ASP A 421 4.34 4.41 19.71
N LYS A 422 4.71 4.65 20.98
CA LYS A 422 5.56 3.73 21.75
C LYS A 422 4.77 2.69 22.54
N ASP A 423 3.52 3.04 22.85
CA ASP A 423 2.67 2.24 23.74
C ASP A 423 1.91 1.12 23.00
N ALA A 424 1.80 1.24 21.69
CA ALA A 424 1.10 0.25 20.87
C ALA A 424 1.54 0.30 19.41
N VAL A 425 1.52 -0.86 18.76
CA VAL A 425 1.81 -0.96 17.32
C VAL A 425 0.56 -0.62 16.51
N HIS A 426 0.75 0.34 15.60
CA HIS A 426 -0.25 0.79 14.65
C HIS A 426 0.32 0.82 13.24
N LEU A 427 -0.40 0.26 12.30
CA LEU A 427 -0.15 0.43 10.86
C LEU A 427 -1.43 0.14 10.08
N ASP A 428 -1.54 0.75 8.91
CA ASP A 428 -2.62 0.44 7.97
C ASP A 428 -2.07 0.62 6.56
N THR A 429 -2.09 -0.46 5.78
CA THR A 429 -1.51 -0.50 4.44
C THR A 429 -2.44 -1.20 3.47
N GLY A 430 -2.63 -0.59 2.30
CA GLY A 430 -3.29 -1.18 1.14
C GLY A 430 -2.28 -1.72 0.14
N ILE A 431 -2.68 -2.70 -0.65
CA ILE A 431 -1.86 -3.24 -1.74
C ILE A 431 -1.79 -2.20 -2.85
N THR A 432 -0.60 -1.94 -3.41
CA THR A 432 -0.46 -1.01 -4.54
C THR A 432 -0.90 -1.68 -5.84
N ILE A 433 -2.20 -1.73 -6.05
CA ILE A 433 -2.88 -2.16 -7.27
C ILE A 433 -3.89 -1.10 -7.71
N ARG A 434 -4.37 -1.15 -8.95
CA ARG A 434 -5.23 -0.09 -9.51
C ARG A 434 -4.60 1.29 -9.32
N SER A 435 -3.30 1.36 -9.54
CA SER A 435 -2.44 2.51 -9.26
C SER A 435 -1.59 2.85 -10.47
N MET A 436 -1.20 4.11 -10.55
CA MET A 436 -0.30 4.66 -11.54
C MET A 436 0.83 5.37 -10.83
N TRP A 437 2.02 5.40 -11.45
CA TRP A 437 3.11 6.23 -10.98
C TRP A 437 3.74 6.99 -12.15
N LEU A 438 4.15 8.20 -11.85
CA LEU A 438 4.86 9.08 -12.77
C LEU A 438 6.26 9.31 -12.24
N ARG A 439 7.26 9.04 -13.08
CA ARG A 439 8.66 9.31 -12.83
C ARG A 439 9.33 9.65 -14.15
N ASP A 440 10.17 10.67 -14.18
CA ASP A 440 10.95 11.09 -15.37
C ASP A 440 10.13 11.30 -16.66
N GLY A 441 8.89 11.79 -16.52
CA GLY A 441 7.98 12.03 -17.65
C GLY A 441 7.33 10.75 -18.22
N GLU A 442 7.57 9.59 -17.61
CA GLU A 442 6.91 8.33 -17.97
C GLU A 442 5.84 7.98 -16.93
N LEU A 443 4.61 7.82 -17.40
CA LEU A 443 3.48 7.34 -16.60
C LEU A 443 3.33 5.84 -16.80
N CYS A 444 3.39 5.11 -15.67
CA CYS A 444 3.33 3.66 -15.67
C CYS A 444 2.18 3.15 -14.80
N TRP A 445 1.67 1.97 -15.12
CA TRP A 445 0.82 1.13 -14.26
C TRP A 445 1.01 -0.33 -14.59
N GLN A 446 0.55 -1.23 -13.70
CA GLN A 446 0.57 -2.67 -13.96
C GLN A 446 -0.76 -3.30 -13.58
N ALA A 447 -1.04 -4.42 -14.24
CA ALA A 447 -2.16 -5.29 -13.93
C ALA A 447 -1.74 -6.75 -14.16
N GLY A 448 -2.25 -7.67 -13.31
CA GLY A 448 -1.94 -9.08 -13.38
C GLY A 448 -3.13 -9.94 -12.95
N GLY A 449 -3.07 -11.23 -13.27
CA GLY A 449 -4.03 -12.25 -12.91
C GLY A 449 -3.37 -13.43 -12.21
N GLY A 450 -4.14 -14.17 -11.40
CA GLY A 450 -3.68 -15.36 -10.71
C GLY A 450 -3.74 -16.59 -11.62
N ILE A 451 -2.61 -17.04 -12.13
CA ILE A 451 -2.53 -18.20 -12.99
C ILE A 451 -2.56 -19.47 -12.14
N VAL A 452 -3.49 -20.35 -12.46
CA VAL A 452 -3.66 -21.71 -11.92
C VAL A 452 -3.51 -22.73 -13.04
N HIS A 453 -3.50 -24.02 -12.69
CA HIS A 453 -3.21 -25.11 -13.64
C HIS A 453 -4.14 -25.18 -14.85
N ASP A 454 -5.40 -24.75 -14.72
CA ASP A 454 -6.44 -24.73 -15.75
C ASP A 454 -6.74 -23.33 -16.31
N SER A 455 -5.90 -22.33 -16.03
CA SER A 455 -6.03 -20.98 -16.60
C SER A 455 -5.98 -21.01 -18.14
N ASP A 456 -6.82 -20.21 -18.77
CA ASP A 456 -6.85 -20.01 -20.21
C ASP A 456 -6.15 -18.71 -20.61
N PRO A 457 -5.12 -18.72 -21.48
CA PRO A 457 -4.33 -17.53 -21.81
C PRO A 457 -5.15 -16.37 -22.39
N GLU A 458 -6.24 -16.66 -23.14
CA GLU A 458 -7.11 -15.61 -23.69
C GLU A 458 -7.93 -14.93 -22.58
N LEU A 459 -8.46 -15.73 -21.64
CA LEU A 459 -9.23 -15.22 -20.52
C LEU A 459 -8.33 -14.42 -19.56
N GLU A 460 -7.12 -14.91 -19.31
CA GLU A 460 -6.16 -14.20 -18.44
C GLU A 460 -5.70 -12.86 -19.05
N TRP A 461 -5.49 -12.80 -20.36
CA TRP A 461 -5.21 -11.53 -21.04
C TRP A 461 -6.38 -10.55 -20.92
N LYS A 462 -7.60 -11.04 -21.14
CA LYS A 462 -8.81 -10.23 -20.97
C LYS A 462 -8.95 -9.71 -19.55
N GLU A 463 -8.61 -10.50 -18.55
CA GLU A 463 -8.63 -10.09 -17.14
C GLU A 463 -7.63 -8.97 -16.88
N VAL A 464 -6.39 -9.07 -17.37
CA VAL A 464 -5.37 -8.01 -17.29
C VAL A 464 -5.89 -6.72 -17.93
N CYS A 465 -6.48 -6.80 -19.11
CA CYS A 465 -7.07 -5.66 -19.80
C CYS A 465 -8.19 -5.01 -18.99
N ASN A 466 -9.07 -5.81 -18.39
CA ASN A 466 -10.17 -5.34 -17.55
C ASN A 466 -9.64 -4.65 -16.28
N LYS A 467 -8.62 -5.22 -15.62
CA LYS A 467 -7.97 -4.63 -14.47
C LYS A 467 -7.23 -3.33 -14.80
N SER A 468 -6.78 -3.16 -16.05
CA SER A 468 -6.13 -1.96 -16.57
C SER A 468 -7.12 -0.87 -17.01
N ALA A 469 -8.41 -1.21 -17.20
CA ALA A 469 -9.38 -0.35 -17.87
C ALA A 469 -9.56 1.02 -17.19
N ILE A 470 -9.56 1.05 -15.84
CA ILE A 470 -9.78 2.30 -15.10
C ILE A 470 -8.64 3.30 -15.28
N MET A 471 -7.39 2.83 -15.37
CA MET A 471 -6.22 3.67 -15.63
C MET A 471 -6.27 4.24 -17.06
N ARG A 472 -6.63 3.41 -18.03
CA ARG A 472 -6.85 3.83 -19.42
C ARG A 472 -7.99 4.83 -19.55
N LEU A 473 -9.08 4.64 -18.79
CA LEU A 473 -10.20 5.57 -18.78
C LEU A 473 -9.82 6.92 -18.19
N ALA A 474 -9.01 6.94 -17.13
CA ALA A 474 -8.53 8.17 -16.51
C ALA A 474 -7.65 9.01 -17.47
N LEU A 475 -6.91 8.36 -18.38
CA LEU A 475 -6.11 9.03 -19.42
C LEU A 475 -6.96 9.68 -20.52
N ARG A 476 -8.12 9.10 -20.84
CA ARG A 476 -9.00 9.65 -21.88
C ARG A 476 -9.70 10.89 -21.34
N ASN A 477 -9.58 12.00 -22.05
CA ASN A 477 -10.25 13.27 -21.71
C ASN A 477 -11.73 13.23 -22.19
N GLU A 478 -12.48 12.18 -21.80
CA GLU A 478 -13.88 12.03 -22.17
C GLU A 478 -14.79 12.64 -21.09
N GLU A 479 -15.03 13.95 -21.18
CA GLU A 479 -16.24 14.56 -20.59
C GLU A 479 -17.54 14.02 -21.23
N LYS A 480 -17.45 13.14 -22.22
CA LYS A 480 -18.55 12.65 -23.08
C LYS A 480 -18.82 11.16 -22.95
N CYS A 481 -18.61 10.53 -21.81
CA CYS A 481 -19.19 9.21 -21.53
C CYS A 481 -20.13 9.28 -20.33
N HIS A 482 -21.18 10.07 -20.49
CA HIS A 482 -22.41 9.76 -19.79
C HIS A 482 -22.96 8.44 -20.34
N VAL A 483 -22.99 7.42 -19.48
CA VAL A 483 -23.91 6.29 -19.52
C VAL A 483 -23.93 5.49 -20.82
N SER A 484 -22.94 4.61 -21.00
CA SER A 484 -23.17 3.34 -21.69
C SER A 484 -22.32 2.21 -21.11
N ALA A 485 -22.09 2.20 -19.81
CA ALA A 485 -21.64 1.02 -19.06
C ALA A 485 -22.81 0.07 -18.75
N HIS A 486 -23.88 0.17 -19.54
CA HIS A 486 -25.02 -0.75 -19.57
C HIS A 486 -25.02 -1.47 -20.93
N ARG A 487 -24.14 -2.49 -21.07
CA ARG A 487 -24.42 -3.66 -21.92
C ARG A 487 -23.43 -4.78 -21.61
#